data_d2b03f500d12d95f874e2f1869e468a8
#
_entry.id   d2b03f500d12d95f874e2f1869e468a8
#
_cell.length_a   1.000
_cell.length_b   1.000
_cell.length_c   1.000
_cell.angle_alpha   90.00
_cell.angle_beta   90.00
_cell.angle_gamma   90.00
#
_symmetry.space_group_name_H-M   'P 1'
#
loop_
_entity.id
_entity.type
_entity.pdbx_description
1 polymer ?
#
loop_
_entity_poly.entity_id
_entity_poly.type
_entity_poly.pdbx_seq_one_letter_code
_entity_poly.pdbx_strand_id
1 'polypeptide(L)'
;MVPHLRTALTGPLAELEVKMLGATPMIERWFRMEWQEHTPPFYSSVDVRNAGFKLAPVDTNLFPGGFNNLAEEMFPLATQAAMAAIEKYCSDARNIIIVPELHSRNPFYLQNVAQLSKIMRLTGLNVRLGSLDDDITAPTEIALADGQTLTIEPLERNGRRLTLGQGTFDPCTILLNNDL
;
A
#
# COMPACT_ATOMS: atom_id res chain seq x y z
N MET A 1 -19.26 -7.97 17.54
CA MET A 1 -19.83 -6.70 18.03
C MET A 1 -18.78 -5.64 17.79
N VAL A 2 -19.01 -4.77 16.81
CA VAL A 2 -18.07 -3.66 16.55
C VAL A 2 -17.97 -2.89 17.87
N PRO A 3 -16.76 -2.68 18.42
CA PRO A 3 -16.64 -1.84 19.59
C PRO A 3 -17.30 -0.52 19.26
N HIS A 4 -18.27 -0.11 20.07
CA HIS A 4 -18.82 1.23 19.93
C HIS A 4 -17.63 2.18 19.94
N LEU A 5 -17.40 2.85 18.83
CA LEU A 5 -16.57 4.05 18.76
C LEU A 5 -17.17 5.06 19.74
N ARG A 6 -16.97 4.81 21.02
CA ARG A 6 -17.17 5.87 21.98
C ARG A 6 -16.22 6.97 21.53
N THR A 7 -16.78 8.08 21.18
CA THR A 7 -16.12 9.37 20.93
C THR A 7 -15.37 9.85 22.18
N ALA A 8 -14.74 8.95 22.90
CA ALA A 8 -14.15 9.14 24.20
C ALA A 8 -12.68 9.57 24.15
N LEU A 9 -12.11 9.67 22.95
CA LEU A 9 -10.79 10.25 22.78
C LEU A 9 -10.96 11.76 22.56
N THR A 10 -11.35 12.45 23.61
CA THR A 10 -11.42 13.91 23.66
C THR A 10 -10.36 14.43 24.60
N GLY A 11 -9.71 15.51 24.24
CA GLY A 11 -8.67 16.15 25.04
C GLY A 11 -7.59 16.79 24.18
N PRO A 12 -6.62 17.46 24.78
CA PRO A 12 -5.46 17.96 24.08
C PRO A 12 -4.76 16.84 23.31
N LEU A 13 -4.24 17.14 22.11
CA LEU A 13 -3.61 16.16 21.21
C LEU A 13 -2.52 15.32 21.91
N ALA A 14 -1.68 15.97 22.73
CA ALA A 14 -0.63 15.29 23.47
C ALA A 14 -1.17 14.25 24.49
N GLU A 15 -2.32 14.50 25.12
CA GLU A 15 -2.95 13.54 26.01
C GLU A 15 -3.57 12.36 25.23
N LEU A 16 -4.11 12.62 24.05
CA LEU A 16 -4.61 11.57 23.16
C LEU A 16 -3.47 10.66 22.71
N GLU A 17 -2.35 11.23 22.31
CA GLU A 17 -1.15 10.51 21.90
C GLU A 17 -0.65 9.60 23.03
N VAL A 18 -0.49 10.13 24.24
CA VAL A 18 -0.07 9.35 25.42
C VAL A 18 -1.03 8.19 25.69
N LYS A 19 -2.35 8.42 25.58
CA LYS A 19 -3.35 7.37 25.76
C LYS A 19 -3.24 6.28 24.69
N MET A 20 -3.04 6.66 23.43
CA MET A 20 -2.89 5.70 22.32
C MET A 20 -1.61 4.88 22.48
N LEU A 21 -0.48 5.53 22.77
CA LEU A 21 0.79 4.85 23.00
C LEU A 21 0.72 3.90 24.20
N GLY A 22 0.10 4.33 25.30
CA GLY A 22 -0.11 3.48 26.47
C GLY A 22 -1.06 2.31 26.22
N ALA A 23 -1.98 2.44 25.26
CA ALA A 23 -2.91 1.39 24.87
C ALA A 23 -2.37 0.47 23.77
N THR A 24 -1.21 0.72 23.20
CA THR A 24 -0.63 -0.05 22.07
C THR A 24 -0.68 -1.56 22.27
N PRO A 25 -0.31 -2.16 23.43
CA PRO A 25 -0.39 -3.61 23.60
C PRO A 25 -1.82 -4.17 23.52
N MET A 26 -2.80 -3.42 23.99
CA MET A 26 -4.22 -3.82 23.89
C MET A 26 -4.74 -3.69 22.47
N ILE A 27 -4.35 -2.63 21.75
CA ILE A 27 -4.71 -2.39 20.34
C ILE A 27 -4.14 -3.51 19.49
N GLU A 28 -2.86 -3.83 19.63
CA GLU A 28 -2.23 -4.93 18.88
C GLU A 28 -2.84 -6.29 19.20
N ARG A 29 -3.18 -6.55 20.46
CA ARG A 29 -3.88 -7.78 20.83
C ARG A 29 -5.24 -7.87 20.16
N TRP A 30 -6.01 -6.77 20.13
CA TRP A 30 -7.30 -6.70 19.49
C TRP A 30 -7.19 -6.98 17.99
N PHE A 31 -6.25 -6.33 17.27
CA PHE A 31 -6.01 -6.61 15.87
C PHE A 31 -5.65 -8.07 15.61
N ARG A 32 -4.79 -8.68 16.43
CA ARG A 32 -4.45 -10.10 16.28
C ARG A 32 -5.67 -11.01 16.41
N MET A 33 -6.60 -10.69 17.30
CA MET A 33 -7.85 -11.46 17.46
C MET A 33 -8.76 -11.27 16.24
N GLU A 34 -8.94 -10.04 15.77
CA GLU A 34 -9.75 -9.76 14.58
C GLU A 34 -9.19 -10.45 13.33
N TRP A 35 -7.88 -10.49 13.17
CA TRP A 35 -7.23 -11.17 12.03
C TRP A 35 -7.34 -12.70 12.07
N GLN A 36 -7.64 -13.29 13.20
CA GLN A 36 -7.97 -14.71 13.29
C GLN A 36 -9.39 -14.99 12.77
N GLU A 37 -10.31 -14.06 12.99
CA GLU A 37 -11.71 -14.20 12.59
C GLU A 37 -11.98 -13.63 11.18
N HIS A 38 -11.24 -12.61 10.77
CA HIS A 38 -11.42 -11.89 9.53
C HIS A 38 -10.12 -11.84 8.73
N THR A 39 -10.22 -12.09 7.43
CA THR A 39 -9.08 -11.90 6.53
C THR A 39 -9.00 -10.44 6.10
N PRO A 40 -7.97 -9.69 6.51
CA PRO A 40 -7.80 -8.32 6.04
C PRO A 40 -7.48 -8.29 4.54
N PRO A 41 -7.75 -7.20 3.84
CA PRO A 41 -7.23 -6.99 2.48
C PRO A 41 -5.69 -6.96 2.52
N PHE A 42 -5.07 -7.14 1.35
CA PHE A 42 -3.60 -7.14 1.24
C PHE A 42 -2.99 -5.87 1.85
N TYR A 43 -3.61 -4.74 1.61
CA TYR A 43 -3.30 -3.45 2.23
C TYR A 43 -4.54 -2.56 2.24
N SER A 44 -4.54 -1.57 3.09
CA SER A 44 -5.60 -0.57 3.17
C SER A 44 -5.09 0.68 3.87
N SER A 45 -5.78 1.79 3.67
CA SER A 45 -5.59 3.00 4.45
C SER A 45 -6.87 3.46 5.09
N VAL A 46 -6.74 4.24 6.15
CA VAL A 46 -7.85 4.89 6.83
C VAL A 46 -7.50 6.35 7.02
N ASP A 47 -8.34 7.21 6.47
CA ASP A 47 -8.23 8.65 6.71
C ASP A 47 -8.77 8.99 8.09
N VAL A 48 -7.98 9.71 8.87
CA VAL A 48 -8.33 10.12 10.23
C VAL A 48 -8.44 11.64 10.28
N ARG A 49 -9.60 12.12 10.67
CA ARG A 49 -9.81 13.54 10.99
C ARG A 49 -9.38 13.82 12.42
N ASN A 50 -8.49 14.78 12.57
CA ASN A 50 -8.00 15.25 13.87
C ASN A 50 -8.43 16.72 14.08
N ALA A 51 -9.30 16.95 15.06
CA ALA A 51 -9.78 18.27 15.44
C ALA A 51 -9.02 18.86 16.64
N GLY A 52 -7.90 18.24 17.07
CA GLY A 52 -7.14 18.64 18.24
C GLY A 52 -7.71 18.11 19.57
N PHE A 53 -8.99 17.88 19.63
CA PHE A 53 -9.70 17.34 20.80
C PHE A 53 -10.47 16.04 20.50
N LYS A 54 -10.54 15.63 19.23
CA LYS A 54 -11.25 14.44 18.78
C LYS A 54 -10.58 13.86 17.54
N LEU A 55 -10.41 12.53 17.54
CA LEU A 55 -10.03 11.74 16.36
C LEU A 55 -11.23 10.96 15.86
N ALA A 56 -11.42 10.90 14.55
CA ALA A 56 -12.45 10.07 13.93
C ALA A 56 -11.95 9.49 12.61
N PRO A 57 -12.09 8.18 12.37
CA PRO A 57 -11.91 7.62 11.04
C PRO A 57 -13.07 8.10 10.16
N VAL A 58 -12.78 8.50 8.94
CA VAL A 58 -13.78 9.10 8.03
C VAL A 58 -13.85 8.39 6.69
N ASP A 59 -12.78 7.75 6.27
CA ASP A 59 -12.72 7.06 4.99
C ASP A 59 -11.76 5.88 5.06
N THR A 60 -12.09 4.81 4.33
CA THR A 60 -11.24 3.64 4.16
C THR A 60 -11.01 3.39 2.69
N ASN A 61 -9.77 3.07 2.31
CA ASN A 61 -9.40 2.87 0.92
C ASN A 61 -8.68 1.52 0.74
N LEU A 62 -9.08 0.75 -0.27
CA LEU A 62 -8.46 -0.52 -0.66
C LEU A 62 -7.25 -0.33 -1.60
N PHE A 63 -7.06 0.88 -2.13
CA PHE A 63 -5.92 1.26 -2.96
C PHE A 63 -5.15 2.40 -2.28
N PRO A 64 -4.47 2.11 -1.16
CA PRO A 64 -3.94 3.15 -0.29
C PRO A 64 -2.84 3.97 -0.97
N GLY A 65 -2.89 5.25 -0.70
CA GLY A 65 -1.82 6.20 -0.95
C GLY A 65 -1.02 6.51 0.31
N GLY A 66 -0.06 7.45 0.18
CA GLY A 66 0.67 7.98 1.33
C GLY A 66 1.87 7.17 1.80
N PHE A 67 2.29 6.11 1.09
CA PHE A 67 3.52 5.37 1.43
C PHE A 67 4.77 6.25 1.40
N ASN A 68 4.77 7.32 0.60
CA ASN A 68 5.83 8.32 0.57
C ASN A 68 5.96 9.12 1.88
N ASN A 69 4.96 9.07 2.76
CA ASN A 69 4.97 9.72 4.07
C ASN A 69 5.45 8.79 5.20
N LEU A 70 5.74 7.52 4.89
CA LEU A 70 6.29 6.60 5.89
C LEU A 70 7.70 7.03 6.31
N ALA A 71 7.92 7.16 7.61
CA ALA A 71 9.24 7.38 8.16
C ALA A 71 10.14 6.16 7.90
N GLU A 72 11.44 6.39 7.75
CA GLU A 72 12.41 5.31 7.42
C GLU A 72 12.43 4.20 8.46
N GLU A 73 12.22 4.54 9.72
CA GLU A 73 12.15 3.60 10.84
C GLU A 73 11.00 2.59 10.70
N MET A 74 9.98 2.92 9.90
CA MET A 74 8.83 2.06 9.66
C MET A 74 9.04 1.04 8.52
N PHE A 75 10.09 1.20 7.70
CA PHE A 75 10.32 0.29 6.58
C PHE A 75 10.54 -1.17 6.96
N PRO A 76 11.29 -1.51 8.02
CA PRO A 76 11.42 -2.90 8.44
C PRO A 76 10.06 -3.52 8.80
N LEU A 77 9.20 -2.77 9.49
CA LEU A 77 7.86 -3.24 9.87
C LEU A 77 6.95 -3.38 8.64
N ALA A 78 6.95 -2.40 7.73
CA ALA A 78 6.20 -2.46 6.48
C ALA A 78 6.64 -3.63 5.61
N THR A 79 7.95 -3.88 5.50
CA THR A 79 8.52 -5.01 4.77
C THR A 79 8.08 -6.34 5.39
N GLN A 80 8.14 -6.46 6.72
CA GLN A 80 7.71 -7.67 7.42
C GLN A 80 6.21 -7.94 7.23
N ALA A 81 5.38 -6.90 7.29
CA ALA A 81 3.96 -7.01 7.03
C ALA A 81 3.66 -7.43 5.59
N ALA A 82 4.38 -6.86 4.61
CA ALA A 82 4.27 -7.23 3.21
C ALA A 82 4.69 -8.70 2.98
N MET A 83 5.78 -9.17 3.58
CA MET A 83 6.21 -10.57 3.51
C MET A 83 5.13 -11.52 4.03
N ALA A 84 4.57 -11.23 5.21
CA ALA A 84 3.50 -12.04 5.80
C ALA A 84 2.24 -12.08 4.93
N ALA A 85 1.87 -10.95 4.31
CA ALA A 85 0.74 -10.89 3.40
C ALA A 85 1.00 -11.69 2.12
N ILE A 86 2.19 -11.57 1.51
CA ILE A 86 2.58 -12.29 0.30
C ILE A 86 2.59 -13.79 0.56
N GLU A 87 3.20 -14.25 1.66
CA GLU A 87 3.24 -15.66 2.02
C GLU A 87 1.84 -16.26 2.13
N LYS A 88 0.87 -15.50 2.63
CA LYS A 88 -0.53 -15.92 2.74
C LYS A 88 -1.21 -16.11 1.39
N TYR A 89 -0.93 -15.25 0.40
CA TYR A 89 -1.60 -15.26 -0.90
C TYR A 89 -0.84 -16.04 -1.98
N CYS A 90 0.48 -16.03 -1.95
CA CYS A 90 1.34 -16.71 -2.91
C CYS A 90 2.74 -16.93 -2.31
N SER A 91 2.92 -18.02 -1.57
CA SER A 91 4.17 -18.38 -0.88
C SER A 91 5.37 -18.51 -1.83
N ASP A 92 5.13 -18.84 -3.09
CA ASP A 92 6.18 -19.00 -4.10
C ASP A 92 6.38 -17.75 -4.96
N ALA A 93 5.84 -16.61 -4.53
CA ALA A 93 5.94 -15.36 -5.27
C ALA A 93 7.40 -14.97 -5.50
N ARG A 94 7.72 -14.65 -6.76
CA ARG A 94 9.02 -14.10 -7.17
C ARG A 94 8.86 -12.77 -7.90
N ASN A 95 7.83 -12.71 -8.75
CA ASN A 95 7.55 -11.57 -9.60
C ASN A 95 6.21 -10.96 -9.25
N ILE A 96 6.16 -9.66 -9.10
CA ILE A 96 4.93 -8.89 -8.87
C ILE A 96 4.87 -7.70 -9.83
N ILE A 97 3.69 -7.45 -10.38
CA ILE A 97 3.40 -6.23 -11.13
C ILE A 97 2.56 -5.33 -10.24
N ILE A 98 2.96 -4.08 -10.10
CA ILE A 98 2.13 -3.02 -9.53
C ILE A 98 1.53 -2.25 -10.70
N VAL A 99 0.21 -2.04 -10.67
CA VAL A 99 -0.52 -1.24 -11.65
C VAL A 99 -0.94 0.06 -10.99
N PRO A 100 -0.22 1.16 -11.25
CA PRO A 100 -0.55 2.48 -10.73
C PRO A 100 -1.64 3.16 -11.55
N GLU A 101 -2.25 4.17 -10.97
CA GLU A 101 -3.05 5.16 -11.66
C GLU A 101 -2.14 6.20 -12.32
N LEU A 102 -2.20 6.35 -13.65
CA LEU A 102 -1.33 7.27 -14.38
C LEU A 102 -1.97 8.64 -14.66
N HIS A 103 -3.28 8.73 -14.57
CA HIS A 103 -4.02 9.97 -14.79
C HIS A 103 -4.21 10.82 -13.53
N SER A 104 -3.58 10.42 -12.41
CA SER A 104 -3.64 11.19 -11.18
C SER A 104 -3.02 12.59 -11.36
N ARG A 105 -3.77 13.60 -10.96
CA ARG A 105 -3.27 14.99 -10.91
C ARG A 105 -2.41 15.27 -9.67
N ASN A 106 -2.28 14.29 -8.78
CA ASN A 106 -1.48 14.45 -7.56
C ASN A 106 0.01 14.22 -7.87
N PRO A 107 0.87 15.24 -7.79
CA PRO A 107 2.29 15.11 -8.11
C PRO A 107 3.04 14.17 -7.15
N PHE A 108 2.49 13.89 -5.97
CA PHE A 108 3.08 12.99 -4.98
C PHE A 108 2.63 11.54 -5.16
N TYR A 109 1.67 11.26 -6.03
CA TYR A 109 1.15 9.92 -6.22
C TYR A 109 2.23 8.95 -6.73
N LEU A 110 3.02 9.35 -7.71
CA LEU A 110 4.09 8.52 -8.23
C LEU A 110 5.23 8.29 -7.22
N GLN A 111 5.47 9.23 -6.31
CA GLN A 111 6.37 9.01 -5.17
C GLN A 111 5.81 7.94 -4.22
N ASN A 112 4.50 7.94 -3.99
CA ASN A 112 3.83 6.88 -3.26
C ASN A 112 4.05 5.51 -3.92
N VAL A 113 3.88 5.41 -5.24
CA VAL A 113 4.13 4.18 -6.01
C VAL A 113 5.59 3.74 -5.93
N ALA A 114 6.53 4.68 -6.02
CA ALA A 114 7.97 4.41 -5.86
C ALA A 114 8.27 3.79 -4.49
N GLN A 115 7.71 4.38 -3.44
CA GLN A 115 7.89 3.91 -2.08
C GLN A 115 7.27 2.53 -1.83
N LEU A 116 6.05 2.31 -2.34
CA LEU A 116 5.41 1.00 -2.31
C LEU A 116 6.26 -0.04 -3.04
N SER A 117 6.77 0.29 -4.23
CA SER A 117 7.66 -0.58 -5.00
C SER A 117 8.94 -0.91 -4.24
N LYS A 118 9.52 0.08 -3.52
CA LYS A 118 10.70 -0.12 -2.66
C LYS A 118 10.40 -1.11 -1.53
N ILE A 119 9.27 -0.95 -0.83
CA ILE A 119 8.84 -1.88 0.24
C ILE A 119 8.70 -3.30 -0.33
N MET A 120 8.05 -3.45 -1.48
CA MET A 120 7.88 -4.77 -2.11
C MET A 120 9.22 -5.39 -2.54
N ARG A 121 10.16 -4.60 -3.06
CA ARG A 121 11.51 -5.11 -3.39
C ARG A 121 12.30 -5.54 -2.16
N LEU A 122 12.13 -4.87 -1.03
CA LEU A 122 12.76 -5.25 0.23
C LEU A 122 12.29 -6.62 0.76
N THR A 123 11.14 -7.11 0.32
CA THR A 123 10.68 -8.49 0.60
C THR A 123 11.42 -9.56 -0.21
N GLY A 124 12.30 -9.17 -1.14
CA GLY A 124 13.01 -10.08 -2.05
C GLY A 124 12.29 -10.32 -3.38
N LEU A 125 11.18 -9.64 -3.65
CA LEU A 125 10.44 -9.76 -4.90
C LEU A 125 11.06 -8.92 -6.03
N ASN A 126 10.95 -9.44 -7.24
CA ASN A 126 11.14 -8.67 -8.46
C ASN A 126 9.86 -7.87 -8.72
N VAL A 127 9.96 -6.55 -8.70
CA VAL A 127 8.82 -5.64 -8.84
C VAL A 127 8.97 -4.81 -10.10
N ARG A 128 7.97 -4.85 -10.98
CA ARG A 128 7.86 -3.99 -12.16
C ARG A 128 6.51 -3.27 -12.14
N LEU A 129 6.44 -2.13 -12.83
CA LEU A 129 5.21 -1.34 -12.94
C LEU A 129 4.60 -1.57 -14.30
N GLY A 130 3.30 -1.87 -14.31
CA GLY A 130 2.53 -2.07 -15.53
C GLY A 130 1.47 -0.99 -15.72
N SER A 131 1.19 -0.61 -16.95
CA SER A 131 0.15 0.35 -17.30
C SER A 131 -0.94 -0.27 -18.15
N LEU A 132 -2.18 0.16 -17.89
CA LEU A 132 -3.34 -0.06 -18.73
C LEU A 132 -3.59 1.10 -19.71
N ASP A 133 -2.76 2.15 -19.63
CA ASP A 133 -2.88 3.34 -20.48
C ASP A 133 -2.39 3.02 -21.90
N ASP A 134 -3.25 3.22 -22.90
CA ASP A 134 -2.95 2.97 -24.30
C ASP A 134 -1.83 3.87 -24.86
N ASP A 135 -1.53 4.99 -24.21
CA ASP A 135 -0.44 5.89 -24.56
C ASP A 135 0.94 5.30 -24.18
N ILE A 136 0.98 4.33 -23.26
CA ILE A 136 2.20 3.62 -22.84
C ILE A 136 2.40 2.39 -23.72
N THR A 137 3.05 2.55 -24.86
CA THR A 137 3.28 1.48 -25.84
C THR A 137 4.66 0.81 -25.72
N ALA A 138 5.57 1.38 -24.93
CA ALA A 138 6.92 0.89 -24.66
C ALA A 138 7.33 1.25 -23.24
N PRO A 139 8.40 0.64 -22.67
CA PRO A 139 8.93 1.04 -21.40
C PRO A 139 9.20 2.54 -21.36
N THR A 140 8.53 3.25 -20.46
CA THR A 140 8.55 4.71 -20.36
C THR A 140 9.12 5.12 -19.00
N GLU A 141 10.11 5.98 -19.01
CA GLU A 141 10.69 6.56 -17.81
C GLU A 141 9.95 7.83 -17.40
N ILE A 142 9.54 7.88 -16.14
CA ILE A 142 8.86 9.03 -15.55
C ILE A 142 9.73 9.57 -14.42
N ALA A 143 10.17 10.82 -14.56
CA ALA A 143 10.92 11.51 -13.51
C ALA A 143 10.01 11.94 -12.38
N LEU A 144 10.44 11.68 -11.15
CA LEU A 144 9.75 12.11 -9.92
C LEU A 144 10.29 13.44 -9.43
N ALA A 145 9.50 14.13 -8.59
CA ALA A 145 9.87 15.43 -8.05
C ALA A 145 11.12 15.41 -7.15
N ASP A 146 11.48 14.25 -6.61
CA ASP A 146 12.67 14.01 -5.79
C ASP A 146 13.90 13.61 -6.60
N GLY A 147 13.81 13.60 -7.94
CA GLY A 147 14.89 13.23 -8.86
C GLY A 147 15.02 11.72 -9.08
N GLN A 148 14.19 10.88 -8.49
CA GLN A 148 14.11 9.45 -8.82
C GLN A 148 13.39 9.26 -10.16
N THR A 149 13.56 8.09 -10.77
CA THR A 149 12.90 7.71 -12.01
C THR A 149 12.15 6.39 -11.80
N LEU A 150 10.92 6.32 -12.29
CA LEU A 150 10.14 5.10 -12.39
C LEU A 150 10.05 4.67 -13.85
N THR A 151 10.26 3.39 -14.10
CA THR A 151 9.97 2.79 -15.42
C THR A 151 8.61 2.11 -15.36
N ILE A 152 7.70 2.51 -16.24
CA ILE A 152 6.37 1.93 -16.42
C ILE A 152 6.30 1.28 -17.78
N GLU A 153 5.72 0.09 -17.87
CA GLU A 153 5.68 -0.72 -19.05
C GLU A 153 4.25 -1.03 -19.47
N PRO A 154 3.96 -1.20 -20.77
CA PRO A 154 2.65 -1.63 -21.20
C PRO A 154 2.34 -3.01 -20.67
N LEU A 155 1.12 -3.20 -20.12
CA LEU A 155 0.61 -4.51 -19.76
C LEU A 155 0.19 -5.26 -21.01
N GLU A 156 0.66 -6.47 -21.14
CA GLU A 156 0.38 -7.35 -22.28
C GLU A 156 -0.49 -8.53 -21.84
N ARG A 157 -1.53 -8.80 -22.61
CA ARG A 157 -2.38 -9.95 -22.39
C ARG A 157 -1.86 -11.16 -23.18
N ASN A 158 -1.48 -12.22 -22.45
CA ASN A 158 -1.12 -13.50 -23.03
C ASN A 158 -2.16 -14.57 -22.60
N GLY A 159 -3.18 -14.77 -23.43
CA GLY A 159 -4.30 -15.63 -23.10
C GLY A 159 -5.08 -15.15 -21.88
N ARG A 160 -4.96 -15.88 -20.77
CA ARG A 160 -5.59 -15.53 -19.46
C ARG A 160 -4.63 -14.83 -18.49
N ARG A 161 -3.39 -14.62 -18.88
CA ARG A 161 -2.34 -14.00 -18.05
C ARG A 161 -2.06 -12.58 -18.51
N LEU A 162 -1.62 -11.76 -17.56
CA LEU A 162 -1.03 -10.45 -17.84
C LEU A 162 0.46 -10.54 -17.58
N THR A 163 1.25 -10.02 -18.50
CA THR A 163 2.72 -10.07 -18.49
C THR A 163 3.31 -8.71 -18.84
N LEU A 164 4.62 -8.56 -18.67
CA LEU A 164 5.38 -7.42 -19.17
C LEU A 164 6.55 -7.91 -20.05
N GLY A 165 7.11 -7.02 -20.86
CA GLY A 165 8.32 -7.26 -21.65
C GLY A 165 8.17 -8.44 -22.61
N GLN A 166 7.10 -8.44 -23.42
CA GLN A 166 6.80 -9.48 -24.40
C GLN A 166 6.72 -10.89 -23.80
N GLY A 167 6.08 -10.97 -22.63
CA GLY A 167 5.89 -12.23 -21.93
C GLY A 167 7.09 -12.72 -21.12
N THR A 168 8.19 -11.98 -21.07
CA THR A 168 9.40 -12.38 -20.33
C THR A 168 9.24 -12.21 -18.82
N PHE A 169 8.34 -11.33 -18.37
CA PHE A 169 8.03 -11.10 -16.97
C PHE A 169 6.60 -11.54 -16.67
N ASP A 170 6.49 -12.75 -16.14
CA ASP A 170 5.23 -13.37 -15.75
C ASP A 170 5.04 -13.25 -14.22
N PRO A 171 4.07 -12.46 -13.76
CA PRO A 171 3.87 -12.26 -12.33
C PRO A 171 3.12 -13.43 -11.69
N CYS A 172 3.43 -13.72 -10.44
CA CYS A 172 2.61 -14.55 -9.58
C CYS A 172 1.35 -13.80 -9.13
N THR A 173 1.48 -12.50 -8.90
CA THR A 173 0.37 -11.63 -8.49
C THR A 173 0.50 -10.24 -9.09
N ILE A 174 -0.64 -9.57 -9.19
CA ILE A 174 -0.75 -8.18 -9.64
C ILE A 174 -1.34 -7.38 -8.50
N LEU A 175 -0.62 -6.34 -8.08
CA LEU A 175 -1.06 -5.42 -7.06
C LEU A 175 -1.67 -4.19 -7.72
N LEU A 176 -2.96 -4.04 -7.62
CA LEU A 176 -3.65 -2.86 -8.10
C LEU A 176 -3.45 -1.72 -7.09
N ASN A 177 -2.94 -0.60 -7.55
CA ASN A 177 -2.94 0.67 -6.83
C ASN A 177 -3.66 1.71 -7.68
N ASN A 178 -4.84 1.32 -8.15
CA ASN A 178 -5.65 2.06 -9.09
C ASN A 178 -7.12 1.82 -8.72
N ASP A 179 -7.86 2.89 -8.59
CA ASP A 179 -9.30 2.91 -8.37
C ASP A 179 -9.99 2.86 -9.76
N LEU A 180 -10.24 1.65 -10.24
CA LEU A 180 -10.86 1.38 -11.56
C LEU A 180 -12.38 1.50 -11.51
#